data_813d22ba9a10e7b9d7c6acd70c081959
#
_entry.id   813d22ba9a10e7b9d7c6acd70c081959
#
_cell.length_a   1.000
_cell.length_b   1.000
_cell.length_c   1.000
_cell.angle_alpha   90.00
_cell.angle_beta   90.00
_cell.angle_gamma   90.00
#
_symmetry.space_group_name_H-M   'P 1'
#
loop_
_entity.id
_entity.type
_entity.pdbx_description
1 polymer ?
#
loop_
_entity_poly.entity_id
_entity_poly.type
_entity_poly.pdbx_seq_one_letter_code
_entity_poly.pdbx_strand_id
1 'polypeptide(L)'
;VNPQRSIASEDAANRQGGLDYLKLCIDVAAELGGGVVGGPLYGEPMVFAGRPPVPRSDDEIAARAERTISGFAEVAPLAQSAGVTFAVEALNRFETDILNTTRQACEVVDAVDSPAFKLMLDTFHMNMEDRSIPDAIRMAGDRIVHFQANENHRGHPGTGHVNWPAVCRALAQVGYTGPISLEPFRRADDRVALPVAQWRAPREDESEKLMAGLGVIRNALALAEEDQ
;
A
#
# COMPACT_ATOMS: atom_id res chain seq x y z
N VAL A 1 -1.16 -4.80 -10.94
CA VAL A 1 -1.05 -3.50 -11.61
C VAL A 1 -0.10 -3.60 -12.79
N ASN A 2 -0.55 -3.26 -13.99
CA ASN A 2 0.29 -3.19 -15.18
C ASN A 2 -0.37 -2.24 -16.22
N PRO A 3 0.30 -1.86 -17.32
CA PRO A 3 -0.25 -0.93 -18.30
C PRO A 3 -1.59 -1.35 -18.90
N GLN A 4 -1.85 -2.64 -19.00
CA GLN A 4 -3.08 -3.21 -19.56
C GLN A 4 -4.19 -3.43 -18.52
N ARG A 5 -3.93 -3.09 -17.25
CA ARG A 5 -4.84 -3.33 -16.10
C ARG A 5 -4.83 -2.13 -15.18
N SER A 6 -5.24 -0.98 -15.69
CA SER A 6 -5.26 0.29 -14.94
C SER A 6 -6.65 0.90 -14.98
N ILE A 7 -7.35 0.92 -13.85
CA ILE A 7 -8.65 1.59 -13.75
C ILE A 7 -8.55 3.11 -13.89
N ALA A 8 -7.36 3.68 -13.68
CA ALA A 8 -7.08 5.11 -13.87
C ALA A 8 -6.78 5.50 -15.33
N SER A 9 -6.61 4.53 -16.24
CA SER A 9 -6.23 4.78 -17.63
C SER A 9 -7.29 5.56 -18.41
N GLU A 10 -6.86 6.37 -19.38
CA GLU A 10 -7.76 7.01 -20.37
C GLU A 10 -8.28 5.99 -21.39
N ASP A 11 -7.53 4.94 -21.65
CA ASP A 11 -7.93 3.87 -22.56
C ASP A 11 -9.00 2.97 -21.91
N ALA A 12 -10.14 2.86 -22.57
CA ALA A 12 -11.28 2.12 -22.04
C ALA A 12 -11.02 0.60 -21.93
N ALA A 13 -10.22 0.03 -22.82
CA ALA A 13 -9.88 -1.39 -22.78
C ALA A 13 -8.94 -1.70 -21.59
N ASN A 14 -7.99 -0.80 -21.31
CA ASN A 14 -7.12 -0.91 -20.14
C ASN A 14 -7.90 -0.75 -18.83
N ARG A 15 -8.89 0.16 -18.78
CA ARG A 15 -9.78 0.29 -17.62
C ARG A 15 -10.59 -0.98 -17.40
N GLN A 16 -11.21 -1.52 -18.45
CA GLN A 16 -11.96 -2.77 -18.36
C GLN A 16 -11.07 -3.92 -17.90
N GLY A 17 -9.86 -4.04 -18.46
CA GLY A 17 -8.88 -5.03 -18.01
C GLY A 17 -8.49 -4.90 -16.54
N GLY A 18 -8.45 -3.66 -16.01
CA GLY A 18 -8.28 -3.39 -14.58
C GLY A 18 -9.45 -3.87 -13.74
N LEU A 19 -10.67 -3.53 -14.13
CA LEU A 19 -11.91 -3.95 -13.46
C LEU A 19 -12.06 -5.49 -13.45
N ASP A 20 -11.83 -6.14 -14.57
CA ASP A 20 -11.92 -7.60 -14.68
C ASP A 20 -10.87 -8.27 -13.78
N TYR A 21 -9.69 -7.68 -13.67
CA TYR A 21 -8.66 -8.19 -12.77
C TYR A 21 -9.03 -8.01 -11.29
N LEU A 22 -9.62 -6.88 -10.91
CA LEU A 22 -10.11 -6.68 -9.55
C LEU A 22 -11.22 -7.68 -9.20
N LYS A 23 -12.15 -7.93 -10.13
CA LYS A 23 -13.20 -8.96 -9.97
C LYS A 23 -12.59 -10.34 -9.77
N LEU A 24 -11.58 -10.71 -10.58
CA LEU A 24 -10.84 -11.97 -10.39
C LEU A 24 -10.16 -12.05 -9.02
N CYS A 25 -9.58 -10.94 -8.53
CA CYS A 25 -8.97 -10.92 -7.19
C CYS A 25 -10.00 -11.15 -6.09
N ILE A 26 -11.22 -10.63 -6.22
CA ILE A 26 -12.33 -10.89 -5.29
C ILE A 26 -12.66 -12.38 -5.27
N ASP A 27 -12.88 -12.97 -6.45
CA ASP A 27 -13.26 -14.39 -6.58
C ASP A 27 -12.19 -15.30 -5.96
N VAL A 28 -10.92 -15.07 -6.31
CA VAL A 28 -9.78 -15.85 -5.77
C VAL A 28 -9.64 -15.68 -4.27
N ALA A 29 -9.75 -14.46 -3.75
CA ALA A 29 -9.66 -14.20 -2.32
C ALA A 29 -10.80 -14.90 -1.56
N ALA A 30 -12.01 -14.82 -2.05
CA ALA A 30 -13.17 -15.48 -1.45
C ALA A 30 -13.01 -17.02 -1.47
N GLU A 31 -12.56 -17.59 -2.58
CA GLU A 31 -12.34 -19.04 -2.74
C GLU A 31 -11.25 -19.59 -1.80
N LEU A 32 -10.20 -18.79 -1.56
CA LEU A 32 -9.12 -19.10 -0.61
C LEU A 32 -9.47 -18.81 0.85
N GLY A 33 -10.65 -18.24 1.13
CA GLY A 33 -11.02 -17.80 2.48
C GLY A 33 -10.23 -16.58 2.96
N GLY A 34 -9.61 -15.84 2.04
CA GLY A 34 -8.89 -14.59 2.33
C GLY A 34 -9.85 -13.40 2.43
N GLY A 35 -9.71 -12.58 3.48
CA GLY A 35 -10.59 -11.41 3.71
C GLY A 35 -10.07 -10.11 3.12
N VAL A 36 -8.79 -10.02 2.72
CA VAL A 36 -8.15 -8.78 2.29
C VAL A 36 -7.34 -8.96 1.01
N VAL A 37 -7.55 -8.06 0.05
CA VAL A 37 -6.71 -7.90 -1.15
C VAL A 37 -6.04 -6.52 -1.06
N GLY A 38 -4.73 -6.49 -0.85
CA GLY A 38 -3.96 -5.25 -0.67
C GLY A 38 -3.04 -4.91 -1.84
N GLY A 39 -2.71 -3.62 -1.97
CA GLY A 39 -1.72 -3.10 -2.89
C GLY A 39 -2.14 -1.85 -3.66
N PRO A 40 -1.34 -1.44 -4.66
CA PRO A 40 -1.66 -0.34 -5.56
C PRO A 40 -2.69 -0.79 -6.61
N LEU A 41 -3.93 -0.94 -6.19
CA LEU A 41 -5.04 -1.55 -6.94
C LEU A 41 -5.54 -0.69 -8.12
N TYR A 42 -5.16 0.58 -8.17
CA TYR A 42 -5.60 1.56 -9.17
C TYR A 42 -4.76 1.57 -10.46
N GLY A 43 -3.61 1.11 -10.43
CA GLY A 43 -2.67 0.64 -11.39
C GLY A 43 -2.09 1.36 -12.48
N GLU A 44 -1.22 2.22 -12.63
CA GLU A 44 -0.26 2.33 -13.72
C GLU A 44 1.15 1.93 -13.24
N PRO A 45 2.00 1.41 -14.16
CA PRO A 45 3.29 0.89 -13.73
C PRO A 45 4.22 1.99 -13.24
N MET A 46 5.13 1.58 -12.42
CA MET A 46 6.20 2.32 -11.80
C MET A 46 6.95 3.23 -12.77
N VAL A 47 7.09 4.50 -12.43
CA VAL A 47 7.80 5.48 -13.25
C VAL A 47 9.27 5.08 -13.43
N PHE A 48 9.92 4.56 -12.41
CA PHE A 48 11.32 4.15 -12.51
C PHE A 48 11.54 2.83 -13.27
N ALA A 49 10.51 2.07 -13.56
CA ALA A 49 10.62 0.88 -14.41
C ALA A 49 10.81 1.21 -15.91
N GLY A 50 11.33 2.37 -16.23
CA GLY A 50 11.65 2.81 -17.59
C GLY A 50 10.55 3.59 -18.29
N ARG A 51 9.45 3.91 -17.63
CA ARG A 51 8.43 4.82 -18.17
C ARG A 51 8.91 6.27 -18.03
N PRO A 52 9.02 7.04 -19.12
CA PRO A 52 9.38 8.44 -19.01
C PRO A 52 8.31 9.21 -18.23
N PRO A 53 8.69 10.19 -17.39
CA PRO A 53 7.73 11.06 -16.74
C PRO A 53 6.98 11.88 -17.79
N VAL A 54 5.66 11.91 -17.68
CA VAL A 54 4.78 12.69 -18.55
C VAL A 54 4.17 13.82 -17.72
N PRO A 55 4.40 15.10 -18.06
CA PRO A 55 3.72 16.20 -17.40
C PRO A 55 2.20 16.06 -17.57
N ARG A 56 1.46 16.27 -16.49
CA ARG A 56 0.00 16.21 -16.51
C ARG A 56 -0.57 17.55 -16.07
N SER A 57 -1.67 17.96 -16.70
CA SER A 57 -2.45 19.10 -16.24
C SER A 57 -3.25 18.76 -14.98
N ASP A 58 -3.68 19.78 -14.25
CA ASP A 58 -4.54 19.59 -13.07
C ASP A 58 -5.85 18.88 -13.43
N ASP A 59 -6.42 19.18 -14.61
CA ASP A 59 -7.63 18.53 -15.11
C ASP A 59 -7.40 17.02 -15.37
N GLU A 60 -6.24 16.66 -15.90
CA GLU A 60 -5.88 15.24 -16.13
C GLU A 60 -5.66 14.50 -14.83
N ILE A 61 -5.02 15.13 -13.84
CA ILE A 61 -4.84 14.58 -12.50
C ILE A 61 -6.21 14.33 -11.85
N ALA A 62 -7.11 15.31 -11.90
CA ALA A 62 -8.47 15.18 -11.38
C ALA A 62 -9.25 14.06 -12.09
N ALA A 63 -9.21 14.01 -13.43
CA ALA A 63 -9.89 12.98 -14.19
C ALA A 63 -9.39 11.57 -13.91
N ARG A 64 -8.10 11.39 -13.59
CA ARG A 64 -7.52 10.09 -13.17
C ARG A 64 -8.02 9.68 -11.78
N ALA A 65 -8.10 10.63 -10.86
CA ALA A 65 -8.68 10.39 -9.54
C ALA A 65 -10.15 9.98 -9.64
N GLU A 66 -10.95 10.66 -10.45
CA GLU A 66 -12.35 10.32 -10.70
C GLU A 66 -12.51 8.93 -11.32
N ARG A 67 -11.67 8.56 -12.31
CA ARG A 67 -11.68 7.21 -12.89
C ARG A 67 -11.34 6.15 -11.86
N THR A 68 -10.36 6.42 -10.99
CA THR A 68 -9.98 5.51 -9.90
C THR A 68 -11.14 5.29 -8.93
N ILE A 69 -11.78 6.36 -8.46
CA ILE A 69 -12.94 6.31 -7.55
C ILE A 69 -14.10 5.55 -8.22
N SER A 70 -14.43 5.90 -9.47
CA SER A 70 -15.51 5.25 -10.22
C SER A 70 -15.26 3.76 -10.43
N GLY A 71 -14.02 3.38 -10.75
CA GLY A 71 -13.63 1.97 -10.90
C GLY A 71 -13.72 1.19 -9.60
N PHE A 72 -13.33 1.77 -8.48
CA PHE A 72 -13.49 1.15 -7.17
C PHE A 72 -14.98 1.03 -6.78
N ALA A 73 -15.77 2.08 -7.01
CA ALA A 73 -17.20 2.07 -6.75
C ALA A 73 -17.95 0.99 -7.55
N GLU A 74 -17.51 0.70 -8.79
CA GLU A 74 -18.09 -0.37 -9.62
C GLU A 74 -17.90 -1.76 -8.98
N VAL A 75 -16.74 -2.05 -8.41
CA VAL A 75 -16.43 -3.38 -7.85
C VAL A 75 -16.76 -3.49 -6.36
N ALA A 76 -17.05 -2.39 -5.69
CA ALA A 76 -17.32 -2.37 -4.25
C ALA A 76 -18.51 -3.26 -3.82
N PRO A 77 -19.66 -3.27 -4.50
CA PRO A 77 -20.77 -4.16 -4.14
C PRO A 77 -20.41 -5.65 -4.25
N LEU A 78 -19.58 -6.01 -5.25
CA LEU A 78 -19.12 -7.39 -5.42
C LEU A 78 -18.17 -7.79 -4.29
N ALA A 79 -17.18 -6.96 -3.98
CA ALA A 79 -16.26 -7.17 -2.86
C ALA A 79 -17.01 -7.33 -1.53
N GLN A 80 -17.96 -6.43 -1.26
CA GLN A 80 -18.78 -6.48 -0.05
C GLN A 80 -19.61 -7.78 0.03
N SER A 81 -20.24 -8.20 -1.06
CA SER A 81 -21.05 -9.43 -1.08
C SER A 81 -20.20 -10.69 -0.92
N ALA A 82 -18.95 -10.66 -1.35
CA ALA A 82 -17.99 -11.75 -1.21
C ALA A 82 -17.26 -11.75 0.17
N GLY A 83 -17.49 -10.74 1.01
CA GLY A 83 -16.77 -10.59 2.28
C GLY A 83 -15.29 -10.25 2.11
N VAL A 84 -14.91 -9.65 0.99
CA VAL A 84 -13.54 -9.25 0.66
C VAL A 84 -13.38 -7.75 0.83
N THR A 85 -12.31 -7.33 1.51
CA THR A 85 -11.92 -5.92 1.65
C THR A 85 -10.75 -5.62 0.74
N PHE A 86 -10.85 -4.57 -0.05
CA PHE A 86 -9.70 -3.98 -0.74
C PHE A 86 -8.96 -3.02 0.18
N ALA A 87 -7.66 -3.25 0.37
CA ALA A 87 -6.76 -2.40 1.11
C ALA A 87 -5.90 -1.59 0.13
N VAL A 88 -6.31 -0.34 -0.14
CA VAL A 88 -5.65 0.55 -1.11
C VAL A 88 -4.35 1.07 -0.54
N GLU A 89 -3.28 0.95 -1.30
CA GLU A 89 -1.94 1.41 -0.93
C GLU A 89 -1.52 2.62 -1.75
N ALA A 90 -1.11 3.71 -1.08
CA ALA A 90 -0.39 4.80 -1.73
C ALA A 90 1.09 4.42 -1.87
N LEU A 91 1.66 4.65 -3.04
CA LEU A 91 3.08 4.39 -3.33
C LEU A 91 3.86 5.71 -3.42
N ASN A 92 5.17 5.65 -3.22
CA ASN A 92 6.02 6.81 -3.39
C ASN A 92 6.04 7.33 -4.85
N ARG A 93 6.47 8.58 -5.02
CA ARG A 93 6.51 9.30 -6.30
C ARG A 93 7.38 8.67 -7.39
N PHE A 94 8.29 7.77 -7.04
CA PHE A 94 9.11 7.06 -8.01
C PHE A 94 8.40 5.84 -8.60
N GLU A 95 7.34 5.37 -7.92
CA GLU A 95 6.59 4.18 -8.32
C GLU A 95 5.26 4.50 -8.98
N THR A 96 4.61 5.59 -8.59
CA THR A 96 3.34 6.03 -9.20
C THR A 96 3.22 7.56 -9.21
N ASP A 97 2.37 8.06 -10.07
CA ASP A 97 1.95 9.46 -10.14
C ASP A 97 0.43 9.62 -9.88
N ILE A 98 -0.20 8.63 -9.22
CA ILE A 98 -1.66 8.63 -8.97
C ILE A 98 -1.96 8.91 -7.50
N LEU A 99 -1.56 8.02 -6.59
CA LEU A 99 -1.76 8.16 -5.14
C LEU A 99 -0.42 8.02 -4.42
N ASN A 100 0.07 9.12 -3.84
CA ASN A 100 1.36 9.13 -3.18
C ASN A 100 1.26 9.28 -1.66
N THR A 101 0.32 10.06 -1.15
CA THR A 101 0.21 10.33 0.29
C THR A 101 -0.93 9.56 0.93
N THR A 102 -0.79 9.30 2.23
CA THR A 102 -1.88 8.75 3.05
C THR A 102 -3.16 9.59 2.94
N ARG A 103 -3.03 10.92 2.87
CA ARG A 103 -4.19 11.83 2.68
C ARG A 103 -4.95 11.56 1.40
N GLN A 104 -4.25 11.47 0.25
CA GLN A 104 -4.89 11.17 -1.04
C GLN A 104 -5.59 9.80 -1.01
N ALA A 105 -4.98 8.80 -0.37
CA ALA A 105 -5.59 7.48 -0.24
C ALA A 105 -6.85 7.52 0.64
N CYS A 106 -6.86 8.29 1.73
CA CYS A 106 -8.06 8.53 2.55
C CYS A 106 -9.17 9.20 1.72
N GLU A 107 -8.84 10.24 0.96
CA GLU A 107 -9.80 10.96 0.10
C GLU A 107 -10.46 10.03 -0.93
N VAL A 108 -9.68 9.14 -1.54
CA VAL A 108 -10.22 8.14 -2.49
C VAL A 108 -11.12 7.13 -1.80
N VAL A 109 -10.69 6.55 -0.68
CA VAL A 109 -11.48 5.56 0.06
C VAL A 109 -12.79 6.17 0.58
N ASP A 110 -12.73 7.40 1.10
CA ASP A 110 -13.92 8.12 1.57
C ASP A 110 -14.89 8.43 0.41
N ALA A 111 -14.36 8.78 -0.76
CA ALA A 111 -15.19 9.05 -1.94
C ALA A 111 -15.84 7.78 -2.53
N VAL A 112 -15.24 6.60 -2.37
CA VAL A 112 -15.84 5.32 -2.75
C VAL A 112 -17.02 4.97 -1.83
N ASP A 113 -17.00 5.44 -0.58
CA ASP A 113 -18.05 5.28 0.44
C ASP A 113 -18.53 3.83 0.59
N SER A 114 -17.57 2.91 0.73
CA SER A 114 -17.87 1.48 0.89
C SER A 114 -17.04 0.84 2.01
N PRO A 115 -17.65 0.02 2.89
CA PRO A 115 -16.93 -0.71 3.92
C PRO A 115 -15.93 -1.73 3.33
N ALA A 116 -16.09 -2.11 2.06
CA ALA A 116 -15.18 -3.01 1.36
C ALA A 116 -13.91 -2.31 0.85
N PHE A 117 -13.79 -0.98 1.01
CA PHE A 117 -12.58 -0.23 0.65
C PHE A 117 -11.96 0.40 1.88
N LYS A 118 -10.73 0.05 2.14
CA LYS A 118 -9.93 0.45 3.30
C LYS A 118 -8.50 0.77 2.85
N LEU A 119 -7.60 0.98 3.79
CA LEU A 119 -6.21 1.35 3.53
C LEU A 119 -5.23 0.26 3.91
N MET A 120 -4.20 0.12 3.08
CA MET A 120 -2.92 -0.47 3.43
C MET A 120 -1.89 0.67 3.52
N LEU A 121 -1.18 0.74 4.64
CA LEU A 121 -0.11 1.72 4.83
C LEU A 121 1.24 1.01 4.88
N ASP A 122 2.22 1.55 4.16
CA ASP A 122 3.61 1.06 4.18
C ASP A 122 4.55 2.19 4.60
N THR A 123 5.28 1.96 5.68
CA THR A 123 6.22 2.95 6.24
C THR A 123 7.34 3.36 5.28
N PHE A 124 7.73 2.52 4.33
CA PHE A 124 8.69 2.88 3.30
C PHE A 124 8.15 3.99 2.39
N HIS A 125 6.92 3.84 1.89
CA HIS A 125 6.28 4.87 1.08
C HIS A 125 5.96 6.13 1.89
N MET A 126 5.40 5.97 3.09
CA MET A 126 5.09 7.08 3.99
C MET A 126 6.33 7.89 4.39
N ASN A 127 7.50 7.26 4.53
CA ASN A 127 8.74 7.94 4.85
C ASN A 127 9.19 8.94 3.77
N MET A 128 8.80 8.74 2.54
CA MET A 128 9.09 9.64 1.42
C MET A 128 8.01 10.70 1.20
N GLU A 129 6.76 10.37 1.46
CA GLU A 129 5.61 11.17 1.01
C GLU A 129 4.89 11.88 2.14
N ASP A 130 4.82 11.30 3.33
CA ASP A 130 4.16 11.91 4.48
C ASP A 130 5.18 12.66 5.36
N ARG A 131 4.80 13.83 5.87
CA ARG A 131 5.69 14.63 6.74
C ARG A 131 5.96 13.96 8.09
N SER A 132 5.01 13.15 8.55
CA SER A 132 5.05 12.44 9.83
C SER A 132 4.25 11.16 9.70
N ILE A 133 4.93 10.02 9.77
CA ILE A 133 4.28 8.71 9.73
C ILE A 133 3.25 8.57 10.88
N PRO A 134 3.56 8.91 12.15
CA PRO A 134 2.56 8.80 13.21
C PRO A 134 1.32 9.68 12.99
N ASP A 135 1.47 10.89 12.45
CA ASP A 135 0.33 11.76 12.20
C ASP A 135 -0.52 11.28 11.01
N ALA A 136 0.13 10.72 9.98
CA ALA A 136 -0.56 10.10 8.86
C ALA A 136 -1.37 8.86 9.33
N ILE A 137 -0.83 8.03 10.23
CA ILE A 137 -1.55 6.91 10.85
C ILE A 137 -2.79 7.42 11.61
N ARG A 138 -2.64 8.46 12.45
CA ARG A 138 -3.77 9.04 13.19
C ARG A 138 -4.84 9.59 12.25
N MET A 139 -4.43 10.23 11.17
CA MET A 139 -5.36 10.75 10.15
C MET A 139 -6.11 9.62 9.43
N ALA A 140 -5.44 8.52 9.11
CA ALA A 140 -6.05 7.36 8.47
C ALA A 140 -7.07 6.67 9.39
N GLY A 141 -6.77 6.58 10.70
CA GLY A 141 -7.70 6.08 11.70
C GLY A 141 -8.19 4.66 11.44
N ASP A 142 -9.49 4.45 11.55
CA ASP A 142 -10.18 3.16 11.36
C ASP A 142 -10.25 2.67 9.90
N ARG A 143 -9.72 3.45 8.96
CA ARG A 143 -9.58 3.03 7.57
C ARG A 143 -8.48 2.00 7.38
N ILE A 144 -7.53 1.88 8.32
CA ILE A 144 -6.38 0.98 8.20
C ILE A 144 -6.82 -0.46 8.46
N VAL A 145 -6.62 -1.36 7.50
CA VAL A 145 -6.87 -2.82 7.65
C VAL A 145 -5.63 -3.66 7.44
N HIS A 146 -4.57 -3.08 6.87
CA HIS A 146 -3.27 -3.73 6.73
C HIS A 146 -2.15 -2.72 6.91
N PHE A 147 -1.07 -3.14 7.55
CA PHE A 147 0.10 -2.29 7.78
C PHE A 147 1.39 -3.03 7.40
N GLN A 148 2.23 -2.38 6.58
CA GLN A 148 3.54 -2.91 6.19
C GLN A 148 4.63 -2.13 6.91
N ALA A 149 5.41 -2.85 7.72
CA ALA A 149 6.49 -2.32 8.53
C ALA A 149 7.83 -2.51 7.82
N ASN A 150 8.27 -1.49 7.10
CA ASN A 150 9.53 -1.46 6.37
C ASN A 150 10.38 -0.26 6.78
N GLU A 151 11.69 -0.39 6.71
CA GLU A 151 12.59 0.75 6.91
C GLU A 151 12.59 1.71 5.74
N ASN A 152 13.09 2.92 5.99
CA ASN A 152 13.27 3.97 4.98
C ASN A 152 14.07 3.54 3.74
N HIS A 153 14.84 2.48 3.82
CA HIS A 153 15.64 1.92 2.71
C HIS A 153 15.10 0.58 2.19
N ARG A 154 13.82 0.28 2.45
CA ARG A 154 13.11 -0.96 2.07
C ARG A 154 13.71 -2.22 2.74
N GLY A 155 14.35 -2.05 3.88
CA GLY A 155 14.90 -3.14 4.68
C GLY A 155 14.05 -3.51 5.89
N HIS A 156 14.61 -4.37 6.74
CA HIS A 156 13.94 -4.85 7.95
C HIS A 156 13.83 -3.76 9.03
N PRO A 157 12.77 -3.72 9.83
CA PRO A 157 12.63 -2.80 10.96
C PRO A 157 13.82 -2.82 11.91
N GLY A 158 14.24 -1.63 12.36
CA GLY A 158 15.38 -1.44 13.26
C GLY A 158 16.74 -1.34 12.56
N THR A 159 16.80 -1.44 11.24
CA THR A 159 18.05 -1.29 10.47
C THR A 159 18.23 0.11 9.86
N GLY A 160 17.24 0.98 9.99
CA GLY A 160 17.22 2.35 9.47
C GLY A 160 16.86 3.40 10.51
N HIS A 161 16.02 4.35 10.15
CA HIS A 161 15.69 5.49 11.01
C HIS A 161 14.19 5.67 11.29
N VAL A 162 13.35 4.72 10.94
CA VAL A 162 11.92 4.79 11.29
C VAL A 162 11.76 4.72 12.81
N ASN A 163 10.99 5.66 13.37
CA ASN A 163 10.73 5.70 14.80
C ASN A 163 9.62 4.70 15.18
N TRP A 164 9.97 3.43 15.32
CA TRP A 164 9.03 2.34 15.59
C TRP A 164 8.20 2.54 16.87
N PRO A 165 8.76 3.02 18.00
CA PRO A 165 7.93 3.34 19.16
C PRO A 165 6.84 4.36 18.86
N ALA A 166 7.11 5.41 18.09
CA ALA A 166 6.13 6.42 17.73
C ALA A 166 5.08 5.87 16.73
N VAL A 167 5.50 5.04 15.77
CA VAL A 167 4.63 4.37 14.81
C VAL A 167 3.66 3.42 15.53
N CYS A 168 4.17 2.53 16.37
CA CYS A 168 3.34 1.56 17.09
C CYS A 168 2.39 2.24 18.08
N ARG A 169 2.84 3.32 18.75
CA ARG A 169 1.95 4.13 19.60
C ARG A 169 0.82 4.77 18.79
N ALA A 170 1.08 5.25 17.57
CA ALA A 170 0.03 5.81 16.72
C ALA A 170 -0.96 4.74 16.27
N LEU A 171 -0.50 3.53 15.93
CA LEU A 171 -1.38 2.39 15.61
C LEU A 171 -2.26 2.01 16.81
N ALA A 172 -1.68 1.95 18.01
CA ALA A 172 -2.44 1.67 19.25
C ALA A 172 -3.48 2.76 19.53
N GLN A 173 -3.13 4.05 19.35
CA GLN A 173 -4.03 5.19 19.55
C GLN A 173 -5.25 5.18 18.63
N VAL A 174 -5.13 4.64 17.41
CA VAL A 174 -6.27 4.49 16.48
C VAL A 174 -6.99 3.16 16.63
N GLY A 175 -6.60 2.33 17.60
CA GLY A 175 -7.21 1.03 17.88
C GLY A 175 -6.93 -0.01 16.80
N TYR A 176 -5.80 0.09 16.10
CA TYR A 176 -5.45 -0.88 15.07
C TYR A 176 -5.07 -2.23 15.66
N THR A 177 -5.80 -3.28 15.26
CA THR A 177 -5.58 -4.67 15.69
C THR A 177 -5.35 -5.61 14.50
N GLY A 178 -5.21 -5.06 13.30
CA GLY A 178 -4.99 -5.82 12.08
C GLY A 178 -3.58 -6.39 11.96
N PRO A 179 -3.30 -7.11 10.87
CA PRO A 179 -2.00 -7.71 10.63
C PRO A 179 -0.94 -6.67 10.32
N ILE A 180 0.28 -6.88 10.84
CA ILE A 180 1.48 -6.14 10.44
C ILE A 180 2.40 -7.09 9.70
N SER A 181 2.67 -6.80 8.43
CA SER A 181 3.59 -7.58 7.60
C SER A 181 4.91 -6.84 7.38
N LEU A 182 5.94 -7.59 7.02
CA LEU A 182 7.22 -7.05 6.57
C LEU A 182 7.34 -7.29 5.07
N GLU A 183 7.79 -6.30 4.33
CA GLU A 183 8.03 -6.38 2.90
C GLU A 183 9.43 -5.87 2.53
N PRO A 184 10.50 -6.42 3.12
CA PRO A 184 11.84 -6.02 2.75
C PRO A 184 12.17 -6.51 1.34
N PHE A 185 12.65 -5.61 0.49
CA PHE A 185 13.09 -5.98 -0.85
C PHE A 185 14.54 -6.44 -0.82
N ARG A 186 14.81 -7.54 -1.51
CA ARG A 186 16.16 -8.09 -1.64
C ARG A 186 16.42 -8.61 -3.05
N ARG A 187 17.65 -8.55 -3.48
CA ARG A 187 18.07 -9.12 -4.77
C ARG A 187 18.32 -10.64 -4.63
N ALA A 188 17.23 -11.40 -4.66
CA ALA A 188 17.28 -12.86 -4.69
C ALA A 188 17.04 -13.42 -6.10
N ASP A 189 16.22 -12.74 -6.92
CA ASP A 189 15.91 -13.09 -8.31
C ASP A 189 15.84 -11.79 -9.13
N ASP A 190 16.65 -11.70 -10.15
CA ASP A 190 16.75 -10.50 -11.00
C ASP A 190 15.43 -10.14 -11.69
N ARG A 191 14.55 -11.11 -11.96
CA ARG A 191 13.24 -10.86 -12.56
C ARG A 191 12.32 -10.05 -11.67
N VAL A 192 12.51 -10.14 -10.35
CA VAL A 192 11.76 -9.38 -9.35
C VAL A 192 12.55 -8.16 -8.88
N ALA A 193 13.85 -8.34 -8.64
CA ALA A 193 14.70 -7.33 -8.03
C ALA A 193 14.98 -6.12 -8.94
N LEU A 194 15.25 -6.36 -10.23
CA LEU A 194 15.59 -5.27 -11.17
C LEU A 194 14.42 -4.30 -11.41
N PRO A 195 13.16 -4.75 -11.60
CA PRO A 195 12.03 -3.84 -11.72
C PRO A 195 11.79 -2.92 -10.52
N VAL A 196 12.27 -3.30 -9.34
CA VAL A 196 12.19 -2.50 -8.11
C VAL A 196 13.55 -1.92 -7.69
N ALA A 197 14.49 -1.81 -8.63
CA ALA A 197 15.81 -1.18 -8.48
C ALA A 197 16.68 -1.77 -7.35
N GLN A 198 16.58 -3.06 -7.09
CA GLN A 198 17.45 -3.79 -6.16
C GLN A 198 18.75 -4.24 -6.83
N TRP A 199 19.71 -3.34 -6.91
CA TRP A 199 20.98 -3.53 -7.63
C TRP A 199 22.01 -4.36 -6.87
N ARG A 200 21.93 -4.40 -5.52
CA ARG A 200 22.93 -5.03 -4.67
C ARG A 200 22.41 -6.33 -4.08
N ALA A 201 23.27 -7.35 -4.08
CA ALA A 201 22.98 -8.56 -3.33
C ALA A 201 22.98 -8.29 -1.82
N PRO A 202 22.18 -9.04 -1.03
CA PRO A 202 22.24 -9.01 0.42
C PRO A 202 23.68 -9.31 0.92
N ARG A 203 24.13 -8.62 1.96
CA ARG A 203 25.46 -8.79 2.54
C ARG A 203 25.46 -9.65 3.79
N GLU A 204 24.28 -9.90 4.37
CA GLU A 204 24.09 -10.53 5.67
C GLU A 204 22.97 -11.57 5.61
N ASP A 205 22.84 -12.39 6.66
CA ASP A 205 21.76 -13.35 6.74
C ASP A 205 20.41 -12.65 6.92
N GLU A 206 19.58 -12.80 5.90
CA GLU A 206 18.26 -12.19 5.84
C GLU A 206 17.30 -12.79 6.87
N SER A 207 17.50 -14.07 7.25
CA SER A 207 16.64 -14.74 8.23
C SER A 207 16.84 -14.18 9.64
N GLU A 208 18.09 -13.92 10.04
CA GLU A 208 18.38 -13.26 11.32
C GLU A 208 17.81 -11.84 11.37
N LYS A 209 17.96 -11.07 10.30
CA LYS A 209 17.40 -9.73 10.20
C LYS A 209 15.89 -9.71 10.23
N LEU A 210 15.24 -10.65 9.58
CA LEU A 210 13.79 -10.81 9.61
C LEU A 210 13.31 -11.04 11.05
N MET A 211 13.95 -11.94 11.76
CA MET A 211 13.60 -12.25 13.16
C MET A 211 13.87 -11.06 14.09
N ALA A 212 14.98 -10.36 13.90
CA ALA A 212 15.29 -9.13 14.65
C ALA A 212 14.24 -8.04 14.38
N GLY A 213 13.87 -7.82 13.11
CA GLY A 213 12.85 -6.86 12.73
C GLY A 213 11.48 -7.15 13.32
N LEU A 214 11.06 -8.41 13.35
CA LEU A 214 9.84 -8.84 14.05
C LEU A 214 9.94 -8.54 15.55
N GLY A 215 11.11 -8.74 16.16
CA GLY A 215 11.37 -8.39 17.56
C GLY A 215 11.22 -6.90 17.83
N VAL A 216 11.72 -6.04 16.95
CA VAL A 216 11.58 -4.56 17.05
C VAL A 216 10.11 -4.17 17.09
N ILE A 217 9.30 -4.70 16.16
CA ILE A 217 7.86 -4.37 16.09
C ILE A 217 7.12 -4.88 17.33
N ARG A 218 7.35 -6.14 17.75
CA ARG A 218 6.70 -6.70 18.94
C ARG A 218 7.01 -5.93 20.21
N ASN A 219 8.26 -5.55 20.41
CA ASN A 219 8.66 -4.75 21.58
C ASN A 219 8.03 -3.35 21.54
N ALA A 220 7.98 -2.71 20.37
CA ALA A 220 7.39 -1.38 20.22
C ALA A 220 5.86 -1.39 20.44
N LEU A 221 5.16 -2.47 20.03
CA LEU A 221 3.73 -2.66 20.30
C LEU A 221 3.47 -2.88 21.80
N ALA A 222 4.25 -3.74 22.45
CA ALA A 222 4.12 -3.99 23.90
C ALA A 222 4.28 -2.71 24.72
N LEU A 223 5.29 -1.88 24.40
CA LEU A 223 5.46 -0.57 25.03
C LEU A 223 4.28 0.40 24.76
N ALA A 224 3.69 0.34 23.57
CA ALA A 224 2.57 1.19 23.23
C ALA A 224 1.27 0.79 23.97
N GLU A 225 1.13 -0.48 24.35
CA GLU A 225 0.00 -0.98 25.17
C GLU A 225 0.14 -0.56 26.64
N GLU A 226 1.37 -0.51 27.18
CA GLU A 226 1.63 -0.06 28.56
C GLU A 226 1.37 1.45 28.75
N ASP A 227 1.47 2.24 27.69
CA ASP A 227 1.27 3.70 27.70
C ASP A 227 -0.22 4.12 27.59
N GLN A 228 -1.18 3.19 27.44
CA GLN A 228 -2.64 3.44 27.38
C GLN A 228 -3.32 3.34 28.74
#